data_7892481c6bafdb5adc48c4361b22b15b
#
_entry.id   7892481c6bafdb5adc48c4361b22b15b
#
_cell.length_a   1.000
_cell.length_b   1.000
_cell.length_c   1.000
_cell.angle_alpha   90.00
_cell.angle_beta   90.00
_cell.angle_gamma   90.00
#
_symmetry.space_group_name_H-M   'P 1'
#
loop_
_entity.id
_entity.type
_entity.pdbx_description
1 polymer ?
#
loop_
_entity_poly.entity_id
_entity_poly.type
_entity_poly.pdbx_seq_one_letter_code
_entity_poly.pdbx_strand_id
1 'polypeptide(L)'
;MQGSMTASEIAKIVREEGLYAYASCSLLEDHLYSSVYSNWNAGYRVEKNGVLTGDQWYDYFPDQGGQPWLDPNSDLTVAYLQNIIKELSSSGFSAVLCSDIKYPNFVQADEKYLNPDIYAKNPDALIKLANALNAAASDATDIVLDLSAYNAMNGGELVYDPSKLDVSYALLETSSGDASSVSSWASSNSGDMSVSLSYTDGSGNGHCVINY
;
A
#
# COMPACT_ATOMS: atom_id res chain seq x y z
N MET A 1 9.29 19.93 -26.78
CA MET A 1 8.75 19.20 -25.62
C MET A 1 9.94 18.89 -24.73
N GLN A 2 10.00 19.43 -23.53
CA GLN A 2 10.95 18.94 -22.53
C GLN A 2 10.55 17.50 -22.21
N GLY A 3 11.45 16.55 -22.43
CA GLY A 3 11.21 15.15 -22.10
C GLY A 3 10.99 15.02 -20.59
N SER A 4 10.04 14.21 -20.16
CA SER A 4 9.90 13.84 -18.74
C SER A 4 11.15 13.06 -18.31
N MET A 5 11.65 13.36 -17.13
CA MET A 5 12.76 12.60 -16.53
C MET A 5 12.30 11.18 -16.20
N THR A 6 13.18 10.23 -16.40
CA THR A 6 12.96 8.84 -15.97
C THR A 6 13.14 8.70 -14.46
N ALA A 7 12.57 7.65 -13.87
CA ALA A 7 12.75 7.32 -12.46
C ALA A 7 14.25 7.20 -12.09
N SER A 8 15.04 6.58 -12.95
CA SER A 8 16.49 6.42 -12.76
C SER A 8 17.25 7.76 -12.77
N GLU A 9 16.88 8.68 -13.65
CA GLU A 9 17.47 10.04 -13.68
C GLU A 9 17.14 10.81 -12.41
N ILE A 10 15.89 10.73 -11.92
CA ILE A 10 15.47 11.37 -10.67
C ILE A 10 16.26 10.78 -9.48
N ALA A 11 16.28 9.46 -9.33
CA ALA A 11 16.99 8.81 -8.24
C ALA A 11 18.49 9.12 -8.27
N LYS A 12 19.09 9.22 -9.46
CA LYS A 12 20.50 9.59 -9.63
C LYS A 12 20.77 11.01 -9.14
N ILE A 13 19.97 11.99 -9.56
CA ILE A 13 20.12 13.40 -9.15
C ILE A 13 20.03 13.54 -7.64
N VAL A 14 19.01 12.92 -7.02
CA VAL A 14 18.82 12.98 -5.55
C VAL A 14 20.06 12.45 -4.82
N ARG A 15 20.63 11.33 -5.29
CA ARG A 15 21.83 10.76 -4.67
C ARG A 15 23.10 11.58 -4.92
N GLU A 16 23.25 12.21 -6.08
CA GLU A 16 24.37 13.10 -6.39
C GLU A 16 24.40 14.33 -5.48
N GLU A 17 23.22 14.75 -4.96
CA GLU A 17 23.10 15.80 -3.94
C GLU A 17 23.34 15.28 -2.50
N GLY A 18 23.73 14.00 -2.34
CA GLY A 18 23.99 13.40 -1.03
C GLY A 18 22.73 13.04 -0.23
N LEU A 19 21.59 12.96 -0.89
CA LEU A 19 20.28 12.63 -0.30
C LEU A 19 19.88 11.18 -0.59
N TYR A 20 18.99 10.64 0.25
CA TYR A 20 18.35 9.35 0.00
C TYR A 20 17.17 9.53 -0.96
N ALA A 21 17.13 8.71 -2.01
CA ALA A 21 16.03 8.73 -2.97
C ALA A 21 14.93 7.76 -2.52
N TYR A 22 13.77 8.28 -2.18
CA TYR A 22 12.59 7.49 -1.84
C TYR A 22 11.55 7.59 -2.95
N ALA A 23 10.89 6.47 -3.26
CA ALA A 23 9.68 6.43 -4.08
C ALA A 23 8.47 6.18 -3.18
N SER A 24 7.35 6.86 -3.43
CA SER A 24 6.06 6.56 -2.77
C SER A 24 5.13 5.96 -3.80
N CYS A 25 4.51 4.82 -3.45
CA CYS A 25 3.59 4.08 -4.30
C CYS A 25 2.30 3.75 -3.54
N SER A 26 1.17 4.23 -4.05
CA SER A 26 -0.13 3.67 -3.71
C SER A 26 -0.28 2.33 -4.43
N LEU A 27 -0.50 1.25 -3.69
CA LEU A 27 -0.40 -0.09 -4.26
C LEU A 27 -1.74 -0.64 -4.74
N LEU A 28 -2.68 -0.88 -3.84
CA LEU A 28 -3.95 -1.51 -4.20
C LEU A 28 -4.98 -0.53 -4.77
N GLU A 29 -4.80 0.77 -4.53
CA GLU A 29 -5.59 1.85 -5.12
C GLU A 29 -5.05 2.27 -6.50
N ASP A 30 -4.66 1.30 -7.32
CA ASP A 30 -4.27 1.52 -8.72
C ASP A 30 -5.49 1.37 -9.64
N HIS A 31 -6.01 2.50 -10.07
CA HIS A 31 -7.23 2.57 -10.87
C HIS A 31 -7.00 2.27 -12.37
N LEU A 32 -5.76 2.23 -12.81
CA LEU A 32 -5.44 2.13 -14.23
C LEU A 32 -5.16 0.69 -14.67
N TYR A 33 -4.40 -0.07 -13.88
CA TYR A 33 -3.94 -1.39 -14.29
C TYR A 33 -5.09 -2.36 -14.57
N SER A 34 -6.05 -2.45 -13.65
CA SER A 34 -7.23 -3.33 -13.80
C SER A 34 -8.25 -2.81 -14.82
N SER A 35 -8.14 -1.55 -15.27
CA SER A 35 -9.02 -0.98 -16.30
C SER A 35 -8.70 -1.50 -17.70
N VAL A 36 -7.52 -2.08 -17.92
CA VAL A 36 -7.15 -2.70 -19.17
C VAL A 36 -7.76 -4.11 -19.25
N TYR A 37 -8.44 -4.43 -20.35
CA TYR A 37 -9.18 -5.70 -20.53
C TYR A 37 -8.34 -6.95 -20.22
N SER A 38 -7.09 -6.98 -20.66
CA SER A 38 -6.18 -8.11 -20.41
C SER A 38 -5.84 -8.31 -18.92
N ASN A 39 -6.02 -7.28 -18.11
CA ASN A 39 -5.65 -7.27 -16.70
C ASN A 39 -6.87 -7.29 -15.76
N TRP A 40 -8.07 -7.50 -16.29
CA TRP A 40 -9.31 -7.45 -15.51
C TRP A 40 -9.30 -8.36 -14.28
N ASN A 41 -8.61 -9.49 -14.34
CA ASN A 41 -8.50 -10.41 -13.20
C ASN A 41 -7.53 -9.94 -12.10
N ALA A 42 -6.86 -8.80 -12.30
CA ALA A 42 -6.10 -8.16 -11.23
C ALA A 42 -6.97 -7.35 -10.27
N GLY A 43 -8.13 -6.86 -10.72
CA GLY A 43 -9.08 -6.09 -9.91
C GLY A 43 -10.31 -6.88 -9.50
N TYR A 44 -11.09 -6.30 -8.61
CA TYR A 44 -12.38 -6.84 -8.21
C TYR A 44 -13.38 -6.85 -9.37
N ARG A 45 -14.22 -7.85 -9.40
CA ARG A 45 -15.27 -8.06 -10.44
C ARG A 45 -16.64 -8.11 -9.83
N VAL A 46 -17.62 -7.66 -10.62
CA VAL A 46 -19.03 -7.78 -10.26
C VAL A 46 -19.49 -9.22 -10.48
N GLU A 47 -20.14 -9.80 -9.48
CA GLU A 47 -20.82 -11.07 -9.60
C GLU A 47 -22.32 -10.85 -9.75
N LYS A 48 -22.92 -11.52 -10.72
CA LYS A 48 -24.38 -11.56 -10.93
C LYS A 48 -24.85 -13.02 -10.96
N ASN A 49 -25.71 -13.38 -10.02
CA ASN A 49 -26.32 -14.73 -9.95
C ASN A 49 -25.27 -15.86 -9.86
N GLY A 50 -24.23 -15.69 -9.07
CA GLY A 50 -23.18 -16.69 -8.89
C GLY A 50 -22.15 -16.77 -10.03
N VAL A 51 -22.17 -15.80 -10.95
CA VAL A 51 -21.23 -15.76 -12.08
C VAL A 51 -20.49 -14.43 -12.08
N LEU A 52 -19.15 -14.49 -12.09
CA LEU A 52 -18.33 -13.31 -12.30
C LEU A 52 -18.61 -12.74 -13.70
N THR A 53 -19.00 -11.49 -13.74
CA THR A 53 -19.23 -10.79 -15.01
C THR A 53 -17.92 -10.18 -15.51
N GLY A 54 -17.92 -9.70 -16.77
CA GLY A 54 -16.84 -8.89 -17.28
C GLY A 54 -16.82 -7.46 -16.71
N ASP A 55 -17.81 -7.09 -15.88
CA ASP A 55 -17.93 -5.75 -15.35
C ASP A 55 -16.93 -5.55 -14.19
N GLN A 56 -16.26 -4.42 -14.18
CA GLN A 56 -15.36 -4.02 -13.11
C GLN A 56 -16.16 -3.54 -11.90
N TRP A 57 -15.71 -3.90 -10.71
CA TRP A 57 -16.25 -3.35 -9.48
C TRP A 57 -15.58 -2.02 -9.13
N TYR A 58 -16.34 -1.10 -8.54
CA TYR A 58 -15.87 0.22 -8.11
C TYR A 58 -16.21 0.40 -6.62
N ASP A 59 -15.35 1.09 -5.89
CA ASP A 59 -15.50 1.36 -4.46
C ASP A 59 -16.67 2.30 -4.12
N TYR A 60 -17.13 3.06 -5.12
CA TYR A 60 -18.29 3.93 -5.05
C TYR A 60 -19.01 3.98 -6.41
N PHE A 61 -20.07 4.78 -6.52
CA PHE A 61 -20.76 4.97 -7.79
C PHE A 61 -19.84 5.60 -8.84
N PRO A 62 -19.68 5.05 -10.04
CA PRO A 62 -18.75 5.54 -11.05
C PRO A 62 -19.01 6.99 -11.47
N ASP A 63 -20.30 7.41 -11.51
CA ASP A 63 -20.72 8.78 -11.83
C ASP A 63 -20.46 9.78 -10.68
N GLN A 64 -20.10 9.29 -9.51
CA GLN A 64 -19.75 10.07 -8.32
C GLN A 64 -18.28 9.92 -7.92
N GLY A 65 -17.45 9.44 -8.82
CA GLY A 65 -16.00 9.36 -8.62
C GLY A 65 -15.50 8.02 -8.08
N GLY A 66 -16.35 6.97 -8.07
CA GLY A 66 -15.93 5.62 -7.70
C GLY A 66 -14.80 5.11 -8.59
N GLN A 67 -13.88 4.37 -8.01
CA GLN A 67 -12.65 3.89 -8.65
C GLN A 67 -12.50 2.36 -8.50
N PRO A 68 -11.90 1.70 -9.49
CA PRO A 68 -11.57 0.29 -9.39
C PRO A 68 -10.35 0.08 -8.49
N TRP A 69 -10.31 -1.06 -7.83
CA TRP A 69 -9.21 -1.46 -6.95
C TRP A 69 -8.59 -2.78 -7.39
N LEU A 70 -7.31 -2.97 -7.07
CA LEU A 70 -6.64 -4.25 -7.24
C LEU A 70 -7.03 -5.22 -6.11
N ASP A 71 -7.22 -6.50 -6.47
CA ASP A 71 -7.50 -7.56 -5.52
C ASP A 71 -6.18 -8.17 -5.00
N PRO A 72 -5.86 -8.07 -3.70
CA PRO A 72 -4.62 -8.65 -3.14
C PRO A 72 -4.56 -10.18 -3.22
N ASN A 73 -5.69 -10.85 -3.46
CA ASN A 73 -5.72 -12.30 -3.67
C ASN A 73 -5.38 -12.71 -5.12
N SER A 74 -5.31 -11.75 -6.05
CA SER A 74 -4.99 -12.02 -7.46
C SER A 74 -3.48 -12.18 -7.68
N ASP A 75 -3.07 -13.31 -8.25
CA ASP A 75 -1.67 -13.52 -8.64
C ASP A 75 -1.19 -12.48 -9.68
N LEU A 76 -2.09 -11.94 -10.50
CA LEU A 76 -1.78 -10.86 -11.45
C LEU A 76 -1.45 -9.56 -10.72
N THR A 77 -2.19 -9.24 -9.66
CA THR A 77 -1.91 -8.07 -8.79
C THR A 77 -0.54 -8.22 -8.16
N VAL A 78 -0.26 -9.37 -7.54
CA VAL A 78 1.03 -9.61 -6.88
C VAL A 78 2.17 -9.48 -7.89
N ALA A 79 2.07 -10.13 -9.05
CA ALA A 79 3.10 -10.06 -10.08
C ALA A 79 3.32 -8.65 -10.63
N TYR A 80 2.24 -7.90 -10.83
CA TYR A 80 2.31 -6.51 -11.29
C TYR A 80 3.03 -5.63 -10.29
N LEU A 81 2.62 -5.67 -9.03
CA LEU A 81 3.22 -4.84 -7.97
C LEU A 81 4.69 -5.23 -7.71
N GLN A 82 5.03 -6.52 -7.73
CA GLN A 82 6.43 -6.96 -7.68
C GLN A 82 7.28 -6.40 -8.83
N ASN A 83 6.73 -6.27 -10.04
CA ASN A 83 7.46 -5.68 -11.16
C ASN A 83 7.70 -4.16 -10.94
N ILE A 84 6.76 -3.43 -10.36
CA ILE A 84 6.95 -2.02 -9.96
C ILE A 84 8.10 -1.92 -8.95
N ILE A 85 8.11 -2.75 -7.91
CA ILE A 85 9.19 -2.75 -6.91
C ILE A 85 10.55 -3.05 -7.55
N LYS A 86 10.63 -4.05 -8.44
CA LYS A 86 11.87 -4.38 -9.17
C LYS A 86 12.35 -3.22 -10.03
N GLU A 87 11.44 -2.52 -10.71
CA GLU A 87 11.77 -1.37 -11.53
C GLU A 87 12.32 -0.22 -10.68
N LEU A 88 11.68 0.11 -9.57
CA LEU A 88 12.14 1.15 -8.65
C LEU A 88 13.48 0.81 -8.03
N SER A 89 13.66 -0.44 -7.58
CA SER A 89 14.95 -0.93 -7.07
C SER A 89 16.07 -0.81 -8.10
N SER A 90 15.82 -1.25 -9.34
CA SER A 90 16.80 -1.17 -10.43
C SER A 90 17.07 0.27 -10.87
N SER A 91 16.13 1.18 -10.65
CA SER A 91 16.28 2.62 -10.89
C SER A 91 17.12 3.30 -9.83
N GLY A 92 17.43 2.63 -8.72
CA GLY A 92 18.35 3.08 -7.68
C GLY A 92 17.68 3.91 -6.58
N PHE A 93 16.40 3.68 -6.31
CA PHE A 93 15.76 4.20 -5.10
C PHE A 93 16.27 3.42 -3.88
N SER A 94 16.54 4.14 -2.80
CA SER A 94 17.01 3.57 -1.52
C SER A 94 15.88 2.96 -0.71
N ALA A 95 14.65 3.46 -0.88
CA ALA A 95 13.47 2.86 -0.29
C ALA A 95 12.22 3.11 -1.13
N VAL A 96 11.21 2.26 -0.95
CA VAL A 96 9.87 2.43 -1.49
C VAL A 96 8.87 2.46 -0.35
N LEU A 97 8.17 3.60 -0.20
CA LEU A 97 7.04 3.74 0.70
C LEU A 97 5.81 3.14 0.02
N CYS A 98 5.28 2.11 0.63
CA CYS A 98 4.15 1.34 0.15
C CYS A 98 2.89 1.72 0.94
N SER A 99 2.05 2.58 0.37
CA SER A 99 0.75 2.95 0.91
C SER A 99 -0.38 2.10 0.33
N ASP A 100 -1.57 2.22 0.91
CA ASP A 100 -2.80 1.56 0.45
C ASP A 100 -2.71 0.04 0.34
N ILE A 101 -1.96 -0.59 1.27
CA ILE A 101 -2.01 -2.04 1.50
C ILE A 101 -3.21 -2.32 2.40
N LYS A 102 -4.40 -2.11 1.83
CA LYS A 102 -5.68 -2.23 2.54
C LYS A 102 -6.76 -2.71 1.58
N TYR A 103 -7.85 -3.22 2.14
CA TYR A 103 -9.07 -3.47 1.35
C TYR A 103 -9.83 -2.17 1.13
N PRO A 104 -10.51 -2.02 -0.01
CA PRO A 104 -11.38 -0.86 -0.23
C PRO A 104 -12.56 -0.86 0.75
N ASN A 105 -13.15 0.31 0.94
CA ASN A 105 -14.42 0.42 1.64
C ASN A 105 -15.54 -0.02 0.70
N PHE A 106 -16.09 -1.22 0.95
CA PHE A 106 -17.21 -1.72 0.18
C PHE A 106 -18.49 -0.94 0.56
N VAL A 107 -19.06 -0.21 -0.39
CA VAL A 107 -20.29 0.56 -0.18
C VAL A 107 -21.48 -0.38 -0.31
N GLN A 108 -22.43 -0.33 0.63
CA GLN A 108 -23.57 -1.23 0.69
C GLN A 108 -24.42 -1.27 -0.60
N ALA A 109 -24.45 -0.19 -1.38
CA ALA A 109 -25.15 -0.16 -2.67
C ALA A 109 -24.53 -1.12 -3.71
N ASP A 110 -23.21 -1.34 -3.63
CA ASP A 110 -22.45 -2.22 -4.53
C ASP A 110 -22.41 -3.66 -4.00
N GLU A 111 -22.60 -3.85 -2.69
CA GLU A 111 -22.61 -5.16 -2.04
C GLU A 111 -23.55 -6.16 -2.70
N LYS A 112 -24.69 -5.72 -3.20
CA LYS A 112 -25.67 -6.59 -3.89
C LYS A 112 -25.13 -7.22 -5.19
N TYR A 113 -24.02 -6.74 -5.72
CA TYR A 113 -23.41 -7.21 -6.95
C TYR A 113 -22.17 -8.07 -6.73
N LEU A 114 -21.64 -8.08 -5.51
CA LEU A 114 -20.42 -8.80 -5.17
C LEU A 114 -20.75 -10.17 -4.57
N ASN A 115 -19.85 -11.14 -4.81
CA ASN A 115 -19.86 -12.39 -4.06
C ASN A 115 -19.58 -12.08 -2.59
N PRO A 116 -20.38 -12.55 -1.62
CA PRO A 116 -20.11 -12.41 -0.20
C PRO A 116 -18.71 -12.86 0.22
N ASP A 117 -18.12 -13.84 -0.47
CA ASP A 117 -16.78 -14.33 -0.21
C ASP A 117 -15.68 -13.30 -0.56
N ILE A 118 -15.98 -12.35 -1.45
CA ILE A 118 -15.06 -11.25 -1.81
C ILE A 118 -14.93 -10.24 -0.65
N TYR A 119 -15.98 -10.10 0.18
CA TYR A 119 -15.93 -9.25 1.37
C TYR A 119 -15.20 -9.86 2.55
N ALA A 120 -14.87 -11.15 2.48
CA ALA A 120 -14.04 -11.76 3.48
C ALA A 120 -12.63 -11.12 3.39
N LYS A 121 -12.47 -9.98 4.07
CA LYS A 121 -11.18 -9.32 4.24
C LYS A 121 -10.21 -10.36 4.80
N ASN A 122 -9.30 -10.84 3.95
CA ASN A 122 -8.32 -11.84 4.34
C ASN A 122 -7.02 -11.13 4.74
N PRO A 123 -6.75 -10.94 6.04
CA PRO A 123 -5.54 -10.26 6.50
C PRO A 123 -4.27 -10.97 6.01
N ASP A 124 -4.30 -12.29 5.89
CA ASP A 124 -3.13 -13.05 5.44
C ASP A 124 -2.78 -12.77 3.97
N ALA A 125 -3.75 -12.35 3.13
CA ALA A 125 -3.46 -11.93 1.77
C ALA A 125 -2.66 -10.62 1.72
N LEU A 126 -2.96 -9.66 2.58
CA LEU A 126 -2.21 -8.40 2.68
C LEU A 126 -0.81 -8.62 3.24
N ILE A 127 -0.66 -9.48 4.25
CA ILE A 127 0.65 -9.88 4.78
C ILE A 127 1.47 -10.59 3.71
N LYS A 128 0.87 -11.55 3.00
CA LYS A 128 1.53 -12.25 1.89
C LYS A 128 1.97 -11.29 0.78
N LEU A 129 1.13 -10.30 0.45
CA LEU A 129 1.47 -9.26 -0.51
C LEU A 129 2.68 -8.45 -0.03
N ALA A 130 2.66 -7.91 1.20
CA ALA A 130 3.75 -7.13 1.75
C ALA A 130 5.09 -7.90 1.72
N ASN A 131 5.08 -9.16 2.14
CA ASN A 131 6.27 -10.02 2.11
C ASN A 131 6.73 -10.30 0.66
N ALA A 132 5.80 -10.47 -0.27
CA ALA A 132 6.14 -10.65 -1.69
C ALA A 132 6.79 -9.40 -2.30
N LEU A 133 6.37 -8.21 -1.89
CA LEU A 133 6.99 -6.95 -2.32
C LEU A 133 8.39 -6.81 -1.75
N ASN A 134 8.58 -7.12 -0.47
CA ASN A 134 9.90 -7.11 0.16
C ASN A 134 10.86 -8.08 -0.55
N ALA A 135 10.41 -9.29 -0.82
CA ALA A 135 11.20 -10.29 -1.56
C ALA A 135 11.52 -9.89 -3.03
N ALA A 136 10.78 -8.93 -3.59
CA ALA A 136 11.02 -8.42 -4.95
C ALA A 136 12.01 -7.25 -4.98
N ALA A 137 12.25 -6.58 -3.86
CA ALA A 137 13.23 -5.52 -3.73
C ALA A 137 14.66 -6.07 -3.83
N SER A 138 15.59 -5.21 -4.21
CA SER A 138 17.02 -5.53 -4.11
C SER A 138 17.52 -5.31 -2.68
N ASP A 139 18.65 -5.92 -2.33
CA ASP A 139 19.30 -5.74 -1.01
C ASP A 139 19.66 -4.27 -0.70
N ALA A 140 19.65 -3.39 -1.68
CA ALA A 140 19.95 -1.97 -1.56
C ALA A 140 18.71 -1.09 -1.48
N THR A 141 17.50 -1.69 -1.43
CA THR A 141 16.22 -0.96 -1.44
C THR A 141 15.32 -1.48 -0.33
N ASP A 142 15.02 -0.64 0.63
CA ASP A 142 14.11 -0.97 1.72
C ASP A 142 12.65 -0.84 1.29
N ILE A 143 11.82 -1.77 1.73
CA ILE A 143 10.36 -1.63 1.68
C ILE A 143 9.89 -1.05 3.00
N VAL A 144 9.15 0.05 2.93
CA VAL A 144 8.56 0.74 4.08
C VAL A 144 7.04 0.67 3.97
N LEU A 145 6.38 0.05 4.92
CA LEU A 145 4.92 0.03 4.97
C LEU A 145 4.41 1.36 5.51
N ASP A 146 3.62 2.07 4.72
CA ASP A 146 2.98 3.33 5.11
C ASP A 146 1.54 3.04 5.55
N LEU A 147 1.30 3.12 6.84
CA LEU A 147 0.09 2.62 7.50
C LEU A 147 -0.56 3.69 8.36
N SER A 148 -1.89 3.68 8.42
CA SER A 148 -2.63 4.41 9.45
C SER A 148 -2.35 3.78 10.82
N ALA A 149 -1.90 4.60 11.78
CA ALA A 149 -1.69 4.14 13.17
C ALA A 149 -2.99 3.60 13.79
N TYR A 150 -4.13 4.22 13.49
CA TYR A 150 -5.43 3.74 13.95
C TYR A 150 -5.71 2.30 13.49
N ASN A 151 -5.49 2.00 12.21
CA ASN A 151 -5.71 0.66 11.67
C ASN A 151 -4.71 -0.35 12.22
N ALA A 152 -3.46 0.02 12.36
CA ALA A 152 -2.42 -0.84 12.92
C ALA A 152 -2.71 -1.23 14.38
N MET A 153 -3.17 -0.26 15.19
CA MET A 153 -3.44 -0.46 16.62
C MET A 153 -4.76 -1.21 16.90
N ASN A 154 -5.77 -1.05 16.06
CA ASN A 154 -7.13 -1.54 16.32
C ASN A 154 -7.51 -2.75 15.48
N GLY A 155 -6.57 -3.35 14.75
CA GLY A 155 -6.84 -4.49 13.91
C GLY A 155 -7.78 -4.14 12.75
N GLY A 156 -7.58 -2.97 12.14
CA GLY A 156 -8.35 -2.50 11.00
C GLY A 156 -8.14 -3.35 9.74
N GLU A 157 -8.21 -2.74 8.57
CA GLU A 157 -8.17 -3.45 7.28
C GLU A 157 -6.85 -4.17 7.01
N LEU A 158 -5.73 -3.62 7.47
CA LEU A 158 -4.46 -4.32 7.57
C LEU A 158 -4.27 -4.81 9.00
N VAL A 159 -4.24 -6.10 9.21
CA VAL A 159 -3.80 -6.67 10.49
C VAL A 159 -2.28 -6.53 10.54
N TYR A 160 -1.84 -5.54 11.32
CA TYR A 160 -0.44 -5.38 11.63
C TYR A 160 -0.01 -6.50 12.59
N ASP A 161 0.65 -7.51 12.03
CA ASP A 161 1.23 -8.60 12.80
C ASP A 161 2.73 -8.68 12.46
N PRO A 162 3.60 -8.03 13.26
CA PRO A 162 5.04 -8.00 12.99
C PRO A 162 5.66 -9.39 12.91
N SER A 163 5.09 -10.38 13.64
CA SER A 163 5.61 -11.74 13.65
C SER A 163 5.43 -12.47 12.31
N LYS A 164 4.57 -11.96 11.43
CA LYS A 164 4.29 -12.51 10.10
C LYS A 164 4.84 -11.67 8.96
N LEU A 165 5.36 -10.48 9.24
CA LEU A 165 5.89 -9.56 8.24
C LEU A 165 7.40 -9.70 8.14
N ASP A 166 7.89 -9.97 6.93
CA ASP A 166 9.32 -9.98 6.60
C ASP A 166 9.86 -8.58 6.26
N VAL A 167 9.04 -7.53 6.46
CA VAL A 167 9.39 -6.15 6.20
C VAL A 167 10.02 -5.52 7.43
N SER A 168 11.15 -4.82 7.24
CA SER A 168 11.92 -4.27 8.36
C SER A 168 11.48 -2.88 8.82
N TYR A 169 10.68 -2.17 8.01
CA TYR A 169 10.35 -0.77 8.26
C TYR A 169 8.86 -0.49 8.10
N ALA A 170 8.30 0.29 9.03
CA ALA A 170 6.96 0.86 8.90
C ALA A 170 6.93 2.34 9.26
N LEU A 171 6.12 3.10 8.55
CA LEU A 171 5.75 4.48 8.84
C LEU A 171 4.29 4.49 9.31
N LEU A 172 4.04 4.97 10.52
CA LEU A 172 2.69 5.10 11.06
C LEU A 172 2.21 6.54 10.99
N GLU A 173 1.19 6.78 10.16
CA GLU A 173 0.54 8.07 10.10
C GLU A 173 -0.42 8.26 11.27
N THR A 174 -0.27 9.35 12.01
CA THR A 174 -1.08 9.64 13.20
C THR A 174 -1.39 11.14 13.34
N SER A 175 -2.22 11.49 14.31
CA SER A 175 -2.41 12.86 14.72
C SER A 175 -1.34 13.30 15.74
N SER A 176 -1.09 14.60 15.83
CA SER A 176 -0.16 15.13 16.85
C SER A 176 -0.63 14.84 18.29
N GLY A 177 -1.96 14.75 18.51
CA GLY A 177 -2.55 14.41 19.81
C GLY A 177 -2.32 12.97 20.22
N ASP A 178 -2.20 12.06 19.24
CA ASP A 178 -2.05 10.61 19.46
C ASP A 178 -0.60 10.13 19.39
N ALA A 179 0.32 10.97 18.93
CA ALA A 179 1.71 10.58 18.64
C ALA A 179 2.39 9.86 19.84
N SER A 180 2.15 10.32 21.08
CA SER A 180 2.74 9.70 22.28
C SER A 180 2.17 8.30 22.55
N SER A 181 0.87 8.11 22.39
CA SER A 181 0.23 6.80 22.59
C SER A 181 0.63 5.80 21.50
N VAL A 182 0.70 6.28 20.25
CA VAL A 182 1.17 5.47 19.11
C VAL A 182 2.63 5.07 19.27
N SER A 183 3.51 5.98 19.72
CA SER A 183 4.92 5.68 20.00
C SER A 183 5.07 4.60 21.09
N SER A 184 4.30 4.70 22.18
CA SER A 184 4.30 3.71 23.25
C SER A 184 3.81 2.35 22.78
N TRP A 185 2.76 2.33 21.96
CA TRP A 185 2.24 1.11 21.37
C TRP A 185 3.25 0.47 20.41
N ALA A 186 3.84 1.25 19.51
CA ALA A 186 4.84 0.79 18.54
C ALA A 186 6.04 0.14 19.26
N SER A 187 6.57 0.81 20.29
CA SER A 187 7.70 0.27 21.10
C SER A 187 7.39 -1.08 21.76
N SER A 188 6.11 -1.39 22.01
CA SER A 188 5.69 -2.63 22.65
C SER A 188 5.26 -3.71 21.65
N ASN A 189 5.02 -3.37 20.39
CA ASN A 189 4.38 -4.25 19.41
C ASN A 189 5.16 -4.39 18.09
N SER A 190 6.26 -3.65 17.89
CA SER A 190 6.99 -3.68 16.61
C SER A 190 7.83 -4.95 16.39
N GLY A 191 8.14 -5.71 17.44
CA GLY A 191 9.09 -6.83 17.34
C GLY A 191 10.46 -6.31 16.85
N ASP A 192 10.98 -6.90 15.79
CA ASP A 192 12.25 -6.49 15.16
C ASP A 192 12.09 -5.40 14.09
N MET A 193 10.85 -4.93 13.86
CA MET A 193 10.56 -3.90 12.86
C MET A 193 10.86 -2.51 13.39
N SER A 194 11.61 -1.71 12.63
CA SER A 194 11.81 -0.29 12.91
C SER A 194 10.57 0.51 12.53
N VAL A 195 9.96 1.17 13.51
CA VAL A 195 8.73 1.94 13.30
C VAL A 195 9.01 3.43 13.45
N SER A 196 8.66 4.20 12.43
CA SER A 196 8.67 5.66 12.43
C SER A 196 7.24 6.20 12.52
N LEU A 197 7.10 7.39 13.08
CA LEU A 197 5.82 8.10 13.16
C LEU A 197 5.82 9.31 12.24
N SER A 198 4.73 9.53 11.52
CA SER A 198 4.48 10.74 10.74
C SER A 198 3.21 11.41 11.23
N TYR A 199 3.27 12.71 11.51
CA TYR A 199 2.10 13.51 11.87
C TYR A 199 2.29 14.98 11.50
N THR A 200 1.17 15.71 11.38
CA THR A 200 1.17 17.16 11.19
C THR A 200 0.74 17.81 12.49
N ASP A 201 1.50 18.81 12.94
CA ASP A 201 1.16 19.58 14.14
C ASP A 201 0.02 20.58 13.88
N GLY A 202 -0.47 21.21 14.96
CA GLY A 202 -1.56 22.18 14.87
C GLY A 202 -1.22 23.47 14.08
N SER A 203 0.05 23.65 13.69
CA SER A 203 0.54 24.74 12.82
C SER A 203 0.69 24.31 11.37
N GLY A 204 0.39 23.04 11.05
CA GLY A 204 0.52 22.49 9.71
C GLY A 204 1.94 22.03 9.35
N ASN A 205 2.86 21.97 10.32
CA ASN A 205 4.20 21.43 10.07
C ASN A 205 4.18 19.90 10.17
N GLY A 206 4.77 19.26 9.20
CA GLY A 206 4.98 17.82 9.22
C GLY A 206 6.13 17.42 10.14
N HIS A 207 5.94 16.38 10.92
CA HIS A 207 6.94 15.78 11.79
C HIS A 207 7.13 14.31 11.44
N CYS A 208 8.36 13.85 11.47
CA CYS A 208 8.70 12.43 11.40
C CYS A 208 9.54 12.10 12.63
N VAL A 209 9.07 11.18 13.46
CA VAL A 209 9.76 10.71 14.65
C VAL A 209 10.21 9.28 14.39
N ILE A 210 11.52 9.06 14.39
CA ILE A 210 12.12 7.74 14.21
C ILE A 210 12.27 7.12 15.59
N ASN A 211 11.60 6.01 15.83
CA ASN A 211 11.80 5.18 17.00
C ASN A 211 12.80 4.07 16.63
N TYR A 212 13.95 4.09 17.28
CA TYR A 212 14.99 3.06 17.17
C TYR A 212 14.73 1.93 18.17
#